data_a8269259501510b80e26ff235a5b98bf
#
_entry.id   a8269259501510b80e26ff235a5b98bf
#
_cell.length_a   1.000
_cell.length_b   1.000
_cell.length_c   1.000
_cell.angle_alpha   90.00
_cell.angle_beta   90.00
_cell.angle_gamma   90.00
#
_symmetry.space_group_name_H-M   'P 1'
#
loop_
_entity.id
_entity.type
_entity.pdbx_description
1 polymer ?
#
loop_
_entity_poly.entity_id
_entity_poly.type
_entity_poly.pdbx_seq_one_letter_code
_entity_poly.pdbx_strand_id
1 'polypeptide(L)'
;MSAPSGLTLGGGFEVLVQSNFVASHTNIVVGLVETIVGLVPAGGGCKEMLWRWSQTDEAKSDPDYAPLKVFDIIGYAKTATSPVEAEPLKYLKPEDKKIMNRNSLFEEARKLIYQNNDFVP
;
A
#
# COMPACT_ATOMS: atom_id res chain seq x y z
N MET A 1 5.39 10.73 3.28
CA MET A 1 5.28 10.76 1.79
C MET A 1 6.13 9.66 1.18
N SER A 2 5.56 8.89 0.25
CA SER A 2 6.28 7.89 -0.53
C SER A 2 6.05 8.10 -2.03
N ALA A 3 7.10 7.81 -2.83
CA ALA A 3 7.05 7.87 -4.29
C ALA A 3 7.57 6.54 -4.88
N PRO A 4 6.83 5.44 -4.71
CA PRO A 4 7.30 4.12 -5.10
C PRO A 4 7.38 3.94 -6.62
N SER A 5 8.37 3.15 -7.06
CA SER A 5 8.61 2.80 -8.46
C SER A 5 9.33 1.45 -8.54
N GLY A 6 8.94 0.59 -9.46
CA GLY A 6 9.53 -0.74 -9.60
C GLY A 6 9.16 -1.67 -8.44
N LEU A 7 10.12 -2.43 -7.93
CA LEU A 7 9.89 -3.40 -6.84
C LEU A 7 9.71 -2.68 -5.50
N THR A 8 8.52 -2.76 -4.95
CA THR A 8 8.14 -2.20 -3.64
C THR A 8 7.52 -3.32 -2.81
N LEU A 9 8.35 -4.30 -2.46
CA LEU A 9 7.94 -5.53 -1.81
C LEU A 9 8.43 -5.57 -0.36
N GLY A 10 7.74 -6.34 0.49
CA GLY A 10 8.15 -6.57 1.87
C GLY A 10 8.33 -5.27 2.65
N GLY A 11 9.51 -5.06 3.25
CA GLY A 11 9.85 -3.85 3.99
C GLY A 11 9.70 -2.56 3.19
N GLY A 12 9.92 -2.59 1.86
CA GLY A 12 9.65 -1.45 0.98
C GLY A 12 8.17 -1.07 0.95
N PHE A 13 7.29 -2.07 0.92
CA PHE A 13 5.86 -1.85 1.05
C PHE A 13 5.48 -1.36 2.45
N GLU A 14 6.12 -1.89 3.50
CA GLU A 14 5.84 -1.47 4.88
C GLU A 14 6.16 0.02 5.11
N VAL A 15 7.22 0.54 4.49
CA VAL A 15 7.51 1.99 4.47
C VAL A 15 6.44 2.76 3.69
N LEU A 16 6.00 2.24 2.55
CA LEU A 16 4.97 2.86 1.72
C LEU A 16 3.65 3.01 2.49
N VAL A 17 3.14 1.93 3.10
CA VAL A 17 1.80 1.94 3.72
C VAL A 17 1.69 2.85 4.93
N GLN A 18 2.81 3.19 5.56
CA GLN A 18 2.88 4.13 6.68
C GLN A 18 2.98 5.59 6.23
N SER A 19 2.98 5.85 4.93
CA SER A 19 3.02 7.22 4.38
C SER A 19 1.62 7.82 4.29
N ASN A 20 1.47 9.08 4.71
CA ASN A 20 0.21 9.82 4.61
C ASN A 20 -0.17 10.10 3.16
N PHE A 21 0.81 10.38 2.30
CA PHE A 21 0.63 10.67 0.89
C PHE A 21 1.51 9.76 0.04
N VAL A 22 0.95 9.27 -1.07
CA VAL A 22 1.66 8.40 -2.02
C VAL A 22 1.50 8.95 -3.44
N ALA A 23 2.63 9.06 -4.16
CA ALA A 23 2.67 9.25 -5.60
C ALA A 23 3.29 8.01 -6.22
N SER A 24 2.48 7.07 -6.66
CA SER A 24 2.94 5.79 -7.21
C SER A 24 3.22 5.90 -8.70
N HIS A 25 4.37 5.40 -9.13
CA HIS A 25 4.60 5.15 -10.55
C HIS A 25 3.67 4.03 -11.04
N THR A 26 3.21 4.10 -12.30
CA THR A 26 2.34 3.06 -12.86
C THR A 26 3.05 1.72 -13.04
N ASN A 27 4.37 1.72 -13.22
CA ASN A 27 5.18 0.50 -13.23
C ASN A 27 5.72 0.20 -11.82
N ILE A 28 4.90 -0.49 -11.03
CA ILE A 28 5.20 -0.89 -9.65
C ILE A 28 4.85 -2.36 -9.47
N VAL A 29 5.65 -3.07 -8.70
CA VAL A 29 5.28 -4.36 -8.13
C VAL A 29 5.23 -4.21 -6.63
N VAL A 30 4.06 -4.42 -6.04
CA VAL A 30 3.79 -4.11 -4.63
C VAL A 30 3.15 -5.27 -3.90
N GLY A 31 3.54 -5.49 -2.66
CA GLY A 31 2.96 -6.52 -1.79
C GLY A 31 3.86 -6.93 -0.64
N LEU A 32 3.31 -7.79 0.22
CA LEU A 32 3.99 -8.41 1.36
C LEU A 32 4.30 -9.87 0.98
N VAL A 33 5.59 -10.17 0.81
CA VAL A 33 6.06 -11.45 0.25
C VAL A 33 6.90 -12.26 1.24
N GLU A 34 6.95 -11.85 2.49
CA GLU A 34 7.79 -12.44 3.53
C GLU A 34 7.49 -13.93 3.75
N THR A 35 6.24 -14.35 3.58
CA THR A 35 5.83 -15.76 3.74
C THR A 35 6.48 -16.71 2.73
N ILE A 36 6.89 -16.22 1.55
CA ILE A 36 7.63 -17.03 0.57
C ILE A 36 8.95 -17.56 1.15
N VAL A 37 9.56 -16.79 2.03
CA VAL A 37 10.84 -17.14 2.69
C VAL A 37 10.66 -17.55 4.15
N GLY A 38 9.43 -17.88 4.58
CA GLY A 38 9.12 -18.36 5.92
C GLY A 38 9.14 -17.28 7.00
N LEU A 39 8.97 -16.03 6.61
CA LEU A 39 8.88 -14.89 7.53
C LEU A 39 7.47 -14.31 7.58
N VAL A 40 7.24 -13.40 8.54
CA VAL A 40 6.01 -12.62 8.68
C VAL A 40 6.37 -11.14 8.57
N PRO A 41 5.56 -10.32 7.89
CA PRO A 41 5.78 -8.87 7.84
C PRO A 41 5.78 -8.26 9.25
N ALA A 42 6.92 -7.72 9.68
CA ALA A 42 7.12 -7.25 11.06
C ALA A 42 7.36 -5.72 11.16
N GLY A 43 7.53 -5.03 10.03
CA GLY A 43 7.70 -3.57 9.99
C GLY A 43 6.38 -2.78 9.99
N GLY A 44 5.26 -3.45 10.26
CA GLY A 44 3.93 -2.84 10.35
C GLY A 44 2.96 -3.24 9.23
N GLY A 45 3.40 -4.04 8.25
CA GLY A 45 2.56 -4.45 7.11
C GLY A 45 1.28 -5.18 7.54
N CYS A 46 1.37 -6.15 8.44
CA CYS A 46 0.21 -6.86 8.98
C CYS A 46 -0.79 -5.90 9.65
N LYS A 47 -0.29 -5.01 10.51
CA LYS A 47 -1.11 -4.03 11.23
C LYS A 47 -1.84 -3.09 10.26
N GLU A 48 -1.11 -2.51 9.30
CA GLU A 48 -1.68 -1.56 8.35
C GLU A 48 -2.72 -2.23 7.42
N MET A 49 -2.44 -3.44 6.95
CA MET A 49 -3.39 -4.17 6.12
C MET A 49 -4.65 -4.53 6.91
N LEU A 50 -4.50 -5.00 8.16
CA LEU A 50 -5.66 -5.28 9.00
C LEU A 50 -6.50 -4.03 9.23
N TRP A 51 -5.87 -2.89 9.53
CA TRP A 51 -6.57 -1.62 9.71
C TRP A 51 -7.32 -1.21 8.43
N ARG A 52 -6.68 -1.28 7.26
CA ARG A 52 -7.30 -0.92 5.97
C ARG A 52 -8.52 -1.79 5.64
N TRP A 53 -8.42 -3.10 5.89
CA TRP A 53 -9.53 -4.02 5.64
C TRP A 53 -10.63 -3.91 6.70
N SER A 54 -10.32 -3.54 7.93
CA SER A 54 -11.33 -3.30 8.98
C SER A 54 -12.22 -2.08 8.73
N GLN A 55 -11.82 -1.17 7.83
CA GLN A 55 -12.64 -0.01 7.46
C GLN A 55 -13.72 -0.34 6.42
N THR A 56 -13.80 -1.55 5.93
CA THR A 56 -14.83 -1.97 4.95
C THR A 56 -16.19 -2.20 5.61
N ASP A 57 -17.26 -2.08 4.83
CA ASP A 57 -18.60 -2.31 5.34
C ASP A 57 -18.85 -3.78 5.71
N GLU A 58 -18.21 -4.70 4.99
CA GLU A 58 -18.23 -6.13 5.31
C GLU A 58 -17.62 -6.41 6.68
N ALA A 59 -16.49 -5.77 7.00
CA ALA A 59 -15.83 -5.94 8.30
C ALA A 59 -16.63 -5.35 9.47
N LYS A 60 -17.48 -4.36 9.21
CA LYS A 60 -18.40 -3.83 10.25
C LYS A 60 -19.50 -4.83 10.62
N SER A 61 -19.88 -5.70 9.67
CA SER A 61 -20.92 -6.71 9.85
C SER A 61 -20.37 -8.06 10.31
N ASP A 62 -19.12 -8.36 9.97
CA ASP A 62 -18.45 -9.62 10.26
C ASP A 62 -17.05 -9.35 10.82
N PRO A 63 -16.80 -9.63 12.12
CA PRO A 63 -15.51 -9.36 12.75
C PRO A 63 -14.36 -10.23 12.20
N ASP A 64 -14.65 -11.36 11.57
CA ASP A 64 -13.66 -12.27 11.01
C ASP A 64 -13.28 -11.90 9.57
N TYR A 65 -14.06 -11.03 8.91
CA TYR A 65 -13.83 -10.67 7.50
C TYR A 65 -12.44 -10.08 7.25
N ALA A 66 -12.06 -9.04 8.00
CA ALA A 66 -10.78 -8.38 7.79
C ALA A 66 -9.57 -9.28 8.13
N PRO A 67 -9.54 -10.02 9.26
CA PRO A 67 -8.49 -10.99 9.54
C PRO A 67 -8.33 -12.06 8.45
N LEU A 68 -9.42 -12.63 7.96
CA LEU A 68 -9.38 -13.66 6.93
C LEU A 68 -8.89 -13.10 5.58
N LYS A 69 -9.30 -11.89 5.21
CA LYS A 69 -8.81 -11.21 4.00
C LYS A 69 -7.32 -10.93 4.07
N VAL A 70 -6.86 -10.41 5.20
CA VAL A 70 -5.43 -10.11 5.39
C VAL A 70 -4.60 -11.38 5.41
N PHE A 71 -5.09 -12.44 6.06
CA PHE A 71 -4.44 -13.75 6.02
C PHE A 71 -4.34 -14.30 4.58
N ASP A 72 -5.41 -14.21 3.80
CA ASP A 72 -5.43 -14.64 2.39
C ASP A 72 -4.42 -13.85 1.54
N ILE A 73 -4.32 -12.54 1.74
CA ILE A 73 -3.42 -11.68 0.99
C ILE A 73 -1.95 -11.90 1.38
N ILE A 74 -1.65 -11.86 2.68
CA ILE A 74 -0.27 -11.96 3.19
C ILE A 74 0.20 -13.42 3.20
N GLY A 75 -0.65 -14.33 3.63
CA GLY A 75 -0.32 -15.76 3.73
C GLY A 75 0.05 -16.37 2.38
N TYR A 76 -0.63 -15.96 1.31
CA TYR A 76 -0.32 -16.40 -0.06
C TYR A 76 0.59 -15.42 -0.82
N ALA A 77 1.17 -14.44 -0.13
CA ALA A 77 2.09 -13.46 -0.72
C ALA A 77 1.56 -12.82 -2.02
N LYS A 78 0.28 -12.46 -2.03
CA LYS A 78 -0.35 -11.84 -3.21
C LYS A 78 0.32 -10.50 -3.51
N THR A 79 0.63 -10.27 -4.77
CA THR A 79 1.24 -9.03 -5.25
C THR A 79 0.36 -8.38 -6.31
N ALA A 80 0.59 -7.09 -6.54
CA ALA A 80 0.02 -6.34 -7.65
C ALA A 80 1.14 -5.78 -8.51
N THR A 81 0.93 -5.74 -9.82
CA THR A 81 1.92 -5.27 -10.81
C THR A 81 1.60 -3.87 -11.36
N SER A 82 0.54 -3.28 -10.87
CA SER A 82 0.09 -1.94 -11.24
C SER A 82 -0.72 -1.30 -10.10
N PRO A 83 -0.89 0.04 -10.09
CA PRO A 83 -1.79 0.69 -9.14
C PRO A 83 -3.24 0.21 -9.24
N VAL A 84 -3.71 -0.13 -10.44
CA VAL A 84 -5.08 -0.63 -10.67
C VAL A 84 -5.32 -1.98 -9.99
N GLU A 85 -4.33 -2.87 -10.02
CA GLU A 85 -4.37 -4.14 -9.28
C GLU A 85 -4.14 -3.98 -7.78
N ALA A 86 -3.38 -2.96 -7.39
CA ALA A 86 -3.04 -2.69 -5.99
C ALA A 86 -4.21 -2.15 -5.17
N GLU A 87 -5.12 -1.39 -5.78
CA GLU A 87 -6.27 -0.79 -5.09
C GLU A 87 -7.25 -1.83 -4.55
N PRO A 88 -7.70 -2.84 -5.31
CA PRO A 88 -8.59 -3.89 -4.79
C PRO A 88 -7.97 -4.69 -3.64
N LEU A 89 -6.65 -4.82 -3.61
CA LEU A 89 -5.90 -5.45 -2.53
C LEU A 89 -5.66 -4.52 -1.33
N LYS A 90 -6.08 -3.25 -1.44
CA LYS A 90 -5.85 -2.17 -0.46
C LYS A 90 -4.36 -1.87 -0.20
N TYR A 91 -3.49 -2.25 -1.13
CA TYR A 91 -2.09 -1.85 -1.11
C TYR A 91 -1.91 -0.36 -1.40
N LEU A 92 -2.71 0.17 -2.33
CA LEU A 92 -2.85 1.60 -2.58
C LEU A 92 -4.28 2.05 -2.28
N LYS A 93 -4.42 3.32 -1.98
CA LYS A 93 -5.72 3.96 -1.77
C LYS A 93 -6.20 4.59 -3.08
N PRO A 94 -7.52 4.75 -3.27
CA PRO A 94 -8.05 5.42 -4.46
C PRO A 94 -7.53 6.85 -4.67
N GLU A 95 -7.29 7.57 -3.57
CA GLU A 95 -6.75 8.93 -3.56
C GLU A 95 -5.25 9.03 -3.84
N ASP A 96 -4.51 7.91 -3.80
CA ASP A 96 -3.08 7.91 -4.09
C ASP A 96 -2.83 8.29 -5.55
N LYS A 97 -1.87 9.20 -5.77
CA LYS A 97 -1.58 9.73 -7.10
C LYS A 97 -0.85 8.70 -7.96
N LYS A 98 -1.32 8.52 -9.20
CA LYS A 98 -0.73 7.60 -10.19
C LYS A 98 0.03 8.41 -11.23
N ILE A 99 1.30 8.10 -11.41
CA ILE A 99 2.23 8.83 -12.27
C ILE A 99 2.77 7.90 -13.35
N MET A 100 2.50 8.21 -14.62
CA MET A 100 2.97 7.41 -15.76
C MET A 100 4.42 7.75 -16.13
N ASN A 101 4.79 9.03 -16.06
CA ASN A 101 6.13 9.46 -16.42
C ASN A 101 7.06 9.38 -15.21
N ARG A 102 7.98 8.43 -15.23
CA ARG A 102 8.94 8.23 -14.14
C ARG A 102 9.80 9.46 -13.88
N ASN A 103 10.14 10.22 -14.91
CA ASN A 103 10.99 11.40 -14.77
C ASN A 103 10.28 12.54 -14.02
N SER A 104 8.95 12.58 -14.03
CA SER A 104 8.16 13.54 -13.26
C SER A 104 7.78 13.08 -11.86
N LEU A 105 8.08 11.82 -11.48
CA LEU A 105 7.65 11.22 -10.23
C LEU A 105 8.06 12.05 -9.01
N PHE A 106 9.31 12.49 -8.96
CA PHE A 106 9.82 13.29 -7.85
C PHE A 106 9.14 14.66 -7.76
N GLU A 107 8.96 15.35 -8.89
CA GLU A 107 8.29 16.65 -8.93
C GLU A 107 6.81 16.54 -8.53
N GLU A 108 6.13 15.50 -8.97
CA GLU A 108 4.74 15.26 -8.59
C GLU A 108 4.58 14.91 -7.10
N ALA A 109 5.53 14.15 -6.55
CA ALA A 109 5.60 13.89 -5.12
C ALA A 109 5.84 15.18 -4.33
N ARG A 110 6.76 16.02 -4.79
CA ARG A 110 7.05 17.33 -4.17
C ARG A 110 5.82 18.24 -4.17
N LYS A 111 5.08 18.31 -5.28
CA LYS A 111 3.83 19.07 -5.38
C LYS A 111 2.80 18.62 -4.34
N LEU A 112 2.65 17.30 -4.12
CA LEU A 112 1.74 16.78 -3.09
C LEU A 112 2.10 17.26 -1.69
N ILE A 113 3.38 17.34 -1.34
CA ILE A 113 3.81 17.87 -0.04
C ILE A 113 3.40 19.33 0.09
N TYR A 114 3.67 20.16 -0.92
CA TYR A 114 3.32 21.59 -0.88
C TYR A 114 1.82 21.85 -0.91
N GLN A 115 1.04 21.02 -1.58
CA GLN A 115 -0.43 21.12 -1.59
C GLN A 115 -1.05 20.74 -0.24
N ASN A 116 -0.35 20.00 0.61
CA ASN A 116 -0.80 19.52 1.90
C ASN A 116 0.07 20.06 3.05
N ASN A 117 0.56 21.29 2.92
CA ASN A 117 1.45 21.96 3.87
C ASN A 117 0.86 22.09 5.27
N ASP A 118 -0.48 22.18 5.37
CA ASP A 118 -1.21 22.32 6.65
C ASP A 118 -1.64 20.95 7.24
N PHE A 119 -1.14 19.85 6.65
CA PHE A 119 -1.46 18.51 7.14
C PHE A 119 -0.85 18.31 8.54
N VAL A 120 -1.71 18.02 9.50
CA VAL A 120 -1.33 17.57 10.85
C VAL A 120 -1.57 16.05 10.90
N PRO A 121 -0.54 15.22 11.15
CA PRO A 121 -0.67 13.76 11.19
C PRO A 121 -1.46 13.26 12.40
#